data_4f3678fa7b5814e65e3c98b0aedfb18a
#
_entry.id   4f3678fa7b5814e65e3c98b0aedfb18a
#
_cell.length_a   1.000
_cell.length_b   1.000
_cell.length_c   1.000
_cell.angle_alpha   90.00
_cell.angle_beta   90.00
_cell.angle_gamma   90.00
#
_symmetry.space_group_name_H-M   'P 1'
#
loop_
_entity.id
_entity.type
_entity.pdbx_description
1 polymer ?
#
loop_
_entity_poly.entity_id
_entity_poly.type
_entity_poly.pdbx_seq_one_letter_code
_entity_poly.pdbx_strand_id
1 'polypeptide(L)'
;LGLIVREPYSILGQIRNAGAIMIGEYTPESVGDYMAGPNHVLPTGGTARFASPLSVDDFVKKTSLIQYTQSALERVSQPIIKLAKTESLDGHAAAITIRDF
;
A
#
# COMPACT_ATOMS: atom_id res chain seq x y z
N LEU A 1 -0.98 3.24 20.22
CA LEU A 1 -1.67 2.35 21.16
C LEU A 1 -0.72 1.85 22.23
N GLY A 2 -1.05 2.09 23.51
CA GLY A 2 -0.39 1.43 24.64
C GLY A 2 -1.08 0.08 24.89
N LEU A 3 -0.31 -0.99 24.94
CA LEU A 3 -0.80 -2.34 25.13
C LEU A 3 -0.23 -2.92 26.44
N ILE A 4 -0.93 -2.65 27.54
CA ILE A 4 -0.53 -3.06 28.89
C ILE A 4 -1.48 -4.16 29.35
N VAL A 5 -1.17 -5.37 28.96
CA VAL A 5 -1.94 -6.58 29.27
C VAL A 5 -0.98 -7.72 29.63
N ARG A 6 -1.49 -8.78 30.25
CA ARG A 6 -0.65 -9.92 30.72
C ARG A 6 0.05 -10.64 29.56
N GLU A 7 -0.67 -10.88 28.46
CA GLU A 7 -0.19 -11.62 27.29
C GLU A 7 -0.34 -10.79 26.02
N PRO A 8 0.46 -9.73 25.83
CA PRO A 8 0.25 -8.78 24.74
C PRO A 8 0.36 -9.42 23.36
N TYR A 9 1.27 -10.36 23.18
CA TYR A 9 1.48 -11.01 21.88
C TYR A 9 0.31 -11.89 21.45
N SER A 10 -0.50 -12.38 22.39
CA SER A 10 -1.68 -13.21 22.08
C SER A 10 -2.79 -12.43 21.35
N ILE A 11 -2.85 -11.12 21.56
CA ILE A 11 -3.87 -10.26 20.96
C ILE A 11 -3.31 -9.31 19.88
N LEU A 12 -2.00 -9.28 19.69
CA LEU A 12 -1.34 -8.36 18.77
C LEU A 12 -1.89 -8.47 17.34
N GLY A 13 -2.14 -9.67 16.86
CA GLY A 13 -2.70 -9.93 15.53
C GLY A 13 -4.14 -9.44 15.33
N GLN A 14 -4.85 -9.08 16.40
CA GLN A 14 -6.21 -8.54 16.34
C GLN A 14 -6.23 -7.01 16.20
N ILE A 15 -5.10 -6.34 16.44
CA ILE A 15 -4.97 -4.90 16.33
C ILE A 15 -4.69 -4.55 14.86
N ARG A 16 -5.59 -3.77 14.26
CA ARG A 16 -5.52 -3.46 12.83
C ARG A 16 -5.10 -2.03 12.52
N ASN A 17 -5.49 -1.07 13.34
CA ASN A 17 -5.42 0.34 13.03
C ASN A 17 -4.64 1.11 14.10
N ALA A 18 -3.38 0.76 14.28
CA ALA A 18 -2.46 1.47 15.14
C ALA A 18 -1.20 1.88 14.37
N GLY A 19 -0.81 3.16 14.45
CA GLY A 19 0.42 3.65 13.84
C GLY A 19 1.66 3.11 14.54
N ALA A 20 1.58 2.95 15.87
CA ALA A 20 2.59 2.28 16.67
C ALA A 20 1.90 1.54 17.82
N ILE A 21 2.50 0.45 18.27
CA ILE A 21 2.01 -0.32 19.41
C ILE A 21 3.15 -0.38 20.45
N MET A 22 2.92 0.28 21.58
CA MET A 22 3.84 0.30 22.73
C MET A 22 3.46 -0.85 23.65
N ILE A 23 4.32 -1.84 23.74
CA ILE A 23 4.03 -3.09 24.45
C ILE A 23 4.65 -3.06 25.85
N GLY A 24 3.82 -3.23 26.86
CA GLY A 24 4.22 -3.33 28.25
C GLY A 24 4.34 -2.00 28.99
N GLU A 25 4.44 -2.10 30.29
CA GLU A 25 4.45 -0.94 31.18
C GLU A 25 5.73 -0.08 31.10
N TYR A 26 6.82 -0.63 30.57
CA TYR A 26 8.09 0.05 30.40
C TYR A 26 8.29 0.63 28.99
N THR A 27 7.24 0.70 28.19
CA THR A 27 7.29 1.22 26.83
C THR A 27 6.34 2.41 26.67
N PRO A 28 6.62 3.55 27.34
CA PRO A 28 5.83 4.75 27.13
C PRO A 28 6.08 5.33 25.73
N GLU A 29 5.15 6.12 25.23
CA GLU A 29 5.23 6.74 23.90
C GLU A 29 6.53 7.54 23.70
N SER A 30 7.01 8.21 24.74
CA SER A 30 8.27 8.95 24.70
C SER A 30 9.51 8.11 24.38
N VAL A 31 9.50 6.82 24.67
CA VAL A 31 10.55 5.91 24.21
C VAL A 31 10.54 5.78 22.70
N GLY A 32 9.35 5.66 22.11
CA GLY A 32 9.17 5.63 20.66
C GLY A 32 9.57 6.94 20.00
N ASP A 33 9.25 8.07 20.61
CA ASP A 33 9.54 9.39 20.07
C ASP A 33 11.04 9.72 20.04
N TYR A 34 11.81 9.26 21.01
CA TYR A 34 13.18 9.75 21.18
C TYR A 34 14.28 8.70 21.02
N MET A 35 14.05 7.43 21.35
CA MET A 35 15.15 6.46 21.49
C MET A 35 14.93 5.14 20.76
N ALA A 36 13.71 4.72 20.50
CA ALA A 36 13.45 3.38 19.99
C ALA A 36 13.81 3.17 18.51
N GLY A 37 13.97 4.25 17.74
CA GLY A 37 14.34 4.20 16.33
C GLY A 37 13.24 4.49 15.34
N PRO A 38 11.98 4.03 15.50
CA PRO A 38 10.89 4.44 14.63
C PRO A 38 10.63 5.94 14.66
N ASN A 39 10.00 6.48 13.61
CA ASN A 39 9.71 7.90 13.55
C ASN A 39 8.59 8.28 14.53
N HIS A 40 8.71 9.47 15.14
CA HIS A 40 7.71 10.01 16.06
C HIS A 40 6.45 10.55 15.35
N VAL A 41 6.52 10.77 14.03
CA VAL A 41 5.36 11.20 13.24
C VAL A 41 4.47 10.01 12.97
N LEU A 42 3.42 9.89 13.74
CA LEU A 42 2.49 8.78 13.72
C LEU A 42 1.15 9.21 13.10
N PRO A 43 0.43 8.29 12.43
CA PRO A 43 -0.91 8.57 11.96
C PRO A 43 -1.86 8.74 13.15
N THR A 44 -2.61 9.84 13.16
CA THR A 44 -3.56 10.21 14.22
C THR A 44 -4.96 10.47 13.66
N GLY A 45 -5.95 10.70 14.52
CA GLY A 45 -7.29 11.05 14.09
C GLY A 45 -7.98 9.97 13.24
N GLY A 46 -7.66 8.71 13.47
CA GLY A 46 -8.24 7.59 12.71
C GLY A 46 -7.53 7.26 11.38
N THR A 47 -6.46 7.99 11.03
CA THR A 47 -5.75 7.79 9.76
C THR A 47 -4.90 6.51 9.74
N ALA A 48 -4.64 5.88 10.87
CA ALA A 48 -3.94 4.61 10.95
C ALA A 48 -4.67 3.46 10.21
N ARG A 49 -5.90 3.66 9.79
CA ARG A 49 -6.64 2.73 8.92
C ARG A 49 -6.03 2.59 7.53
N PHE A 50 -5.27 3.58 7.07
CA PHE A 50 -4.67 3.60 5.73
C PHE A 50 -3.27 4.24 5.70
N ALA A 51 -2.81 4.83 6.78
CA ALA A 51 -1.49 5.47 6.86
C ALA A 51 -0.58 4.76 7.85
N SER A 52 0.71 4.85 7.60
CA SER A 52 1.79 4.34 8.44
C SER A 52 2.55 5.49 9.10
N PRO A 53 3.40 5.23 10.10
CA PRO A 53 4.38 6.21 10.57
C PRO A 53 5.24 6.72 9.42
N LEU A 54 5.73 7.95 9.55
CA LEU A 54 6.65 8.52 8.57
C LEU A 54 7.89 7.64 8.42
N SER A 55 8.24 7.29 7.20
CA SER A 55 9.39 6.46 6.89
C SER A 55 10.08 6.93 5.60
N VAL A 56 11.18 6.29 5.26
CA VAL A 56 11.88 6.55 3.99
C VAL A 56 10.98 6.33 2.79
N ASP A 57 10.02 5.42 2.87
CA ASP A 57 9.07 5.14 1.79
C ASP A 57 8.23 6.36 1.38
N ASP A 58 8.00 7.29 2.31
CA ASP A 58 7.28 8.54 2.02
C ASP A 58 8.08 9.50 1.09
N PHE A 59 9.38 9.28 0.98
CA PHE A 59 10.29 10.10 0.19
C PHE A 59 10.75 9.41 -1.11
N VAL A 60 10.28 8.21 -1.39
CA VAL A 60 10.58 7.49 -2.64
C VAL A 60 9.34 7.38 -3.51
N LYS A 61 9.56 7.36 -4.81
CA LYS A 61 8.51 7.13 -5.81
C LYS A 61 8.78 5.82 -6.52
N LYS A 62 7.71 5.15 -6.89
CA LYS A 62 7.76 3.95 -7.72
C LYS A 62 7.24 4.29 -9.11
N THR A 63 7.94 3.81 -10.12
CA THR A 63 7.53 3.95 -11.53
C THR A 63 7.47 2.57 -12.15
N SER A 64 6.34 2.23 -12.74
CA SER A 64 6.21 0.98 -13.49
C SER A 64 6.83 1.17 -14.88
N LEU A 65 7.74 0.28 -15.25
CA LEU A 65 8.24 0.16 -16.61
C LEU A 65 7.51 -0.99 -17.29
N ILE A 66 6.82 -0.68 -18.39
CA ILE A 66 6.02 -1.64 -19.13
C ILE A 66 6.47 -1.61 -20.58
N GLN A 67 6.94 -2.76 -21.09
CA GLN A 67 7.32 -2.93 -22.48
C GLN A 67 6.74 -4.23 -23.01
N TYR A 68 6.07 -4.16 -24.15
CA TYR A 68 5.58 -5.32 -24.88
C TYR A 68 6.23 -5.38 -26.24
N THR A 69 6.53 -6.59 -26.70
CA THR A 69 6.83 -6.83 -28.11
C THR A 69 5.54 -6.88 -28.91
N GLN A 70 5.63 -6.71 -30.23
CA GLN A 70 4.47 -6.85 -31.12
C GLN A 70 3.74 -8.18 -30.90
N SER A 71 4.49 -9.27 -30.93
CA SER A 71 3.92 -10.62 -30.71
C SER A 71 3.31 -10.84 -29.33
N ALA A 72 3.84 -10.19 -28.30
CA ALA A 72 3.24 -10.25 -26.97
C ALA A 72 1.92 -9.46 -26.90
N LEU A 73 1.88 -8.28 -27.53
CA LEU A 73 0.67 -7.46 -27.61
C LEU A 73 -0.42 -8.18 -28.41
N GLU A 74 -0.08 -8.76 -29.55
CA GLU A 74 -1.01 -9.53 -30.38
C GLU A 74 -1.74 -10.61 -29.58
N ARG A 75 -1.00 -11.40 -28.79
CA ARG A 75 -1.59 -12.46 -27.96
C ARG A 75 -2.61 -11.97 -26.93
N VAL A 76 -2.49 -10.74 -26.44
CA VAL A 76 -3.37 -10.19 -25.41
C VAL A 76 -4.36 -9.14 -25.95
N SER A 77 -4.31 -8.84 -27.24
CA SER A 77 -5.12 -7.80 -27.87
C SER A 77 -6.63 -8.01 -27.68
N GLN A 78 -7.13 -9.20 -27.96
CA GLN A 78 -8.56 -9.49 -27.87
C GLN A 78 -9.09 -9.42 -26.43
N PRO A 79 -8.45 -10.01 -25.42
CA PRO A 79 -8.82 -9.79 -24.02
C PRO A 79 -8.85 -8.33 -23.61
N ILE A 80 -7.87 -7.52 -24.00
CA ILE A 80 -7.82 -6.08 -23.67
C ILE A 80 -9.02 -5.36 -24.30
N ILE A 81 -9.28 -5.58 -25.61
CA ILE A 81 -10.40 -4.95 -26.31
C ILE A 81 -11.73 -5.32 -25.64
N LYS A 82 -11.89 -6.59 -25.27
CA LYS A 82 -13.10 -7.08 -24.61
C LYS A 82 -13.32 -6.40 -23.26
N LEU A 83 -12.28 -6.36 -22.43
CA LEU A 83 -12.36 -5.68 -21.12
C LEU A 83 -12.67 -4.18 -21.26
N ALA A 84 -11.94 -3.49 -22.13
CA ALA A 84 -12.14 -2.07 -22.36
C ALA A 84 -13.58 -1.75 -22.80
N LYS A 85 -14.15 -2.55 -23.72
CA LYS A 85 -15.54 -2.39 -24.16
C LYS A 85 -16.54 -2.69 -23.03
N THR A 86 -16.26 -3.68 -22.19
CA THR A 86 -17.10 -3.99 -21.02
C THR A 86 -17.15 -2.83 -20.03
N GLU A 87 -16.06 -2.08 -19.91
CA GLU A 87 -15.95 -0.89 -19.07
C GLU A 87 -16.39 0.39 -19.78
N SER A 88 -16.88 0.30 -21.03
CA SER A 88 -17.26 1.44 -21.87
C SER A 88 -16.10 2.41 -22.15
N LEU A 89 -14.86 1.88 -22.21
CA LEU A 89 -13.64 2.63 -22.49
C LEU A 89 -13.23 2.45 -23.96
N ASP A 90 -14.01 3.03 -24.88
CA ASP A 90 -13.80 2.87 -26.32
C ASP A 90 -12.43 3.34 -26.81
N GLY A 91 -11.90 4.42 -26.23
CA GLY A 91 -10.55 4.90 -26.53
C GLY A 91 -9.46 3.89 -26.19
N HIS A 92 -9.62 3.12 -25.11
CA HIS A 92 -8.69 2.06 -24.76
C HIS A 92 -8.77 0.89 -25.74
N ALA A 93 -9.99 0.52 -26.16
CA ALA A 93 -10.17 -0.51 -27.20
C ALA A 93 -9.55 -0.07 -28.53
N ALA A 94 -9.80 1.18 -28.94
CA ALA A 94 -9.25 1.75 -30.17
C ALA A 94 -7.72 1.78 -30.16
N ALA A 95 -7.11 2.08 -29.02
CA ALA A 95 -5.66 2.10 -28.88
C ALA A 95 -4.99 0.74 -29.22
N ILE A 96 -5.69 -0.36 -29.03
CA ILE A 96 -5.22 -1.68 -29.43
C ILE A 96 -5.56 -1.95 -30.89
N THR A 97 -6.81 -1.67 -31.30
CA THR A 97 -7.31 -1.98 -32.64
C THR A 97 -6.55 -1.26 -33.75
N ILE A 98 -6.07 -0.04 -33.50
CA ILE A 98 -5.32 0.75 -34.47
C ILE A 98 -3.92 0.19 -34.78
N ARG A 99 -3.42 -0.72 -33.97
CA ARG A 99 -2.12 -1.38 -34.18
C ARG A 99 -2.33 -2.62 -35.04
N ASP A 100 -1.90 -2.53 -36.28
CA ASP A 100 -1.94 -3.68 -37.18
C ASP A 100 -0.88 -4.73 -36.75
N PHE A 101 -1.32 -5.94 -36.63
CA PHE A 101 -0.48 -7.07 -36.27
C PHE A 101 -0.20 -7.95 -37.50
#